data_99f529083ba378935de3a855c7143d44
#
_entry.id   99f529083ba378935de3a855c7143d44
#
_cell.length_a   1.000
_cell.length_b   1.000
_cell.length_c   1.000
_cell.angle_alpha   90.00
_cell.angle_beta   90.00
_cell.angle_gamma   90.00
#
_symmetry.space_group_name_H-M   'P 1'
#
loop_
_entity.id
_entity.type
_entity.pdbx_description
1 polymer ?
#
loop_
_entity_poly.entity_id
_entity_poly.type
_entity_poly.pdbx_seq_one_letter_code
_entity_poly.pdbx_strand_id
1 'polypeptide(L)'
;AQGNINGAKEVFEQLIALAERGNVITEQNVNYALALLEEHKGSEIVEIDKDIICHTINGKPVKPKTIGQKEYVDAIRKKMIVFGMGPAGTGKTYLAMAMAITAFKNEQVGRIILTRPAIEAGEKLGFLPGDLQSKIDPYLRPLYDALYQIMGAESFQRNMEKGLIEVAPLAYMRGRTLDNAFIILDEAQNTTPAQMKMFLTRI
;
A
#
# COMPACT_ATOMS: atom_id res chain seq x y z
N ALA A 1 -9.46 42.12 -4.33
CA ALA A 1 -9.50 40.80 -3.73
C ALA A 1 -8.57 40.82 -2.50
N GLN A 2 -9.12 40.98 -1.31
CA GLN A 2 -8.38 40.72 -0.07
C GLN A 2 -8.29 39.21 0.07
N GLY A 3 -7.13 38.62 -0.32
CA GLY A 3 -6.85 37.23 -0.09
C GLY A 3 -6.75 36.90 1.39
N ASN A 4 -7.02 35.67 1.77
CA ASN A 4 -6.84 35.18 3.13
C ASN A 4 -5.34 35.11 3.48
N ILE A 5 -4.78 36.25 3.94
CA ILE A 5 -3.35 36.39 4.29
C ILE A 5 -2.94 35.37 5.36
N ASN A 6 -3.80 35.13 6.34
CA ASN A 6 -3.52 34.19 7.43
C ASN A 6 -3.44 32.76 6.89
N GLY A 7 -4.34 32.38 5.98
CA GLY A 7 -4.27 31.08 5.34
C GLY A 7 -3.03 30.90 4.46
N ALA A 8 -2.65 31.91 3.69
CA ALA A 8 -1.42 31.88 2.93
C ALA A 8 -0.19 31.70 3.83
N LYS A 9 -0.13 32.42 4.95
CA LYS A 9 0.94 32.30 5.94
C LYS A 9 1.03 30.88 6.50
N GLU A 10 -0.10 30.29 6.87
CA GLU A 10 -0.16 28.91 7.38
C GLU A 10 0.35 27.90 6.36
N VAL A 11 -0.05 28.00 5.10
CA VAL A 11 0.45 27.13 4.02
C VAL A 11 1.97 27.26 3.86
N PHE A 12 2.50 28.49 3.86
CA PHE A 12 3.96 28.70 3.75
C PHE A 12 4.72 28.13 4.94
N GLU A 13 4.25 28.33 6.17
CA GLU A 13 4.87 27.78 7.38
C GLU A 13 4.94 26.25 7.32
N GLN A 14 3.89 25.58 6.85
CA GLN A 14 3.87 24.13 6.68
C GLN A 14 4.82 23.64 5.59
N LEU A 15 4.86 24.31 4.44
CA LEU A 15 5.79 23.96 3.34
C LEU A 15 7.24 24.17 3.76
N ILE A 16 7.54 25.25 4.50
CA ILE A 16 8.86 25.49 5.07
C ILE A 16 9.23 24.36 6.04
N ALA A 17 8.36 23.99 6.95
CA ALA A 17 8.60 22.91 7.90
C ALA A 17 8.84 21.56 7.20
N LEU A 18 8.14 21.28 6.10
CA LEU A 18 8.42 20.09 5.27
C LEU A 18 9.81 20.18 4.60
N ALA A 19 10.17 21.33 4.06
CA ALA A 19 11.45 21.54 3.40
C ALA A 19 12.63 21.42 4.37
N GLU A 20 12.53 21.96 5.56
CA GLU A 20 13.51 21.85 6.65
C GLU A 20 13.76 20.38 7.06
N ARG A 21 12.77 19.51 6.89
CA ARG A 21 12.86 18.07 7.11
C ARG A 21 13.44 17.29 5.92
N GLY A 22 13.94 18.00 4.91
CA GLY A 22 14.56 17.41 3.72
C GLY A 22 13.59 16.95 2.62
N ASN A 23 12.31 17.34 2.70
CA ASN A 23 11.37 17.03 1.63
C ASN A 23 11.58 18.00 0.46
N VAL A 24 11.55 17.47 -0.77
CA VAL A 24 11.46 18.30 -1.98
C VAL A 24 10.01 18.76 -2.11
N ILE A 25 9.81 20.08 -2.10
CA ILE A 25 8.47 20.66 -2.26
C ILE A 25 8.09 20.62 -3.73
N THR A 26 7.00 19.95 -4.02
CA THR A 26 6.41 19.81 -5.35
C THR A 26 5.09 20.57 -5.45
N GLU A 27 4.63 20.83 -6.67
CA GLU A 27 3.29 21.39 -6.90
C GLU A 27 2.19 20.61 -6.20
N GLN A 28 2.33 19.28 -6.14
CA GLN A 28 1.39 18.41 -5.43
C GLN A 28 1.33 18.72 -3.93
N ASN A 29 2.46 19.01 -3.29
CA ASN A 29 2.51 19.40 -1.88
C ASN A 29 1.81 20.75 -1.64
N VAL A 30 2.01 21.71 -2.55
CA VAL A 30 1.35 23.03 -2.48
C VAL A 30 -0.16 22.90 -2.62
N ASN A 31 -0.63 22.19 -3.66
CA ASN A 31 -2.05 21.97 -3.90
C ASN A 31 -2.72 21.22 -2.74
N TYR A 32 -2.03 20.26 -2.15
CA TYR A 32 -2.52 19.53 -0.99
C TYR A 32 -2.62 20.44 0.26
N ALA A 33 -1.60 21.26 0.52
CA ALA A 33 -1.62 22.21 1.63
C ALA A 33 -2.76 23.23 1.50
N LEU A 34 -3.02 23.72 0.29
CA LEU A 34 -4.15 24.61 0.01
C LEU A 34 -5.50 23.93 0.26
N ALA A 35 -5.67 22.68 -0.20
CA ALA A 35 -6.90 21.91 0.04
C ALA A 35 -7.16 21.68 1.53
N LEU A 36 -6.12 21.38 2.32
CA LEU A 36 -6.23 21.18 3.76
C LEU A 36 -6.56 22.49 4.51
N LEU A 37 -6.09 23.62 4.00
CA LEU A 37 -6.48 24.91 4.57
C LEU A 37 -8.00 25.15 4.46
N GLU A 38 -8.59 24.79 3.31
CA GLU A 38 -10.04 24.89 3.10
C GLU A 38 -10.83 23.97 4.06
N GLU A 39 -10.25 22.83 4.45
CA GLU A 39 -10.84 21.88 5.40
C GLU A 39 -10.53 22.21 6.88
N HIS A 40 -9.79 23.28 7.17
CA HIS A 40 -9.29 23.64 8.53
C HIS A 40 -8.41 22.54 9.18
N LYS A 41 -7.67 21.77 8.38
CA LYS A 41 -6.80 20.67 8.82
C LYS A 41 -5.30 20.93 8.56
N GLY A 42 -4.93 22.16 8.38
CA GLY A 42 -3.59 22.55 7.95
C GLY A 42 -2.45 22.00 8.81
N SER A 43 -2.58 21.97 10.14
CA SER A 43 -1.52 21.54 11.07
C SER A 43 -1.16 20.04 10.97
N GLU A 44 -1.95 19.22 10.28
CA GLU A 44 -1.76 17.76 10.22
C GLU A 44 -0.64 17.32 9.27
N ILE A 45 -0.21 18.15 8.31
CA ILE A 45 0.79 17.77 7.29
C ILE A 45 2.12 17.37 7.94
N VAL A 46 2.59 18.15 8.91
CA VAL A 46 3.87 17.90 9.58
C VAL A 46 3.81 16.61 10.41
N GLU A 47 2.69 16.35 11.07
CA GLU A 47 2.52 15.12 11.85
C GLU A 47 2.43 13.89 10.95
N ILE A 48 1.77 14.00 9.80
CA ILE A 48 1.74 12.93 8.79
C ILE A 48 3.16 12.62 8.28
N ASP A 49 3.96 13.66 8.05
CA ASP A 49 5.33 13.53 7.54
C ASP A 49 6.28 12.82 8.53
N LYS A 50 6.00 12.89 9.83
CA LYS A 50 6.77 12.20 10.86
C LYS A 50 6.53 10.68 10.91
N ASP A 51 5.43 10.21 10.34
CA ASP A 51 5.01 8.80 10.42
C ASP A 51 5.75 7.93 9.42
N ILE A 52 7.00 7.61 9.70
CA ILE A 52 7.80 6.71 8.87
C ILE A 52 7.40 5.27 9.15
N ILE A 53 6.90 4.57 8.13
CA ILE A 53 6.53 3.15 8.19
C ILE A 53 7.80 2.29 8.12
N CYS A 54 8.63 2.53 7.11
CA CYS A 54 9.90 1.84 6.90
C CYS A 54 10.81 2.67 5.97
N HIS A 55 11.98 2.12 5.65
CA HIS A 55 12.85 2.66 4.60
C HIS A 55 12.98 1.64 3.47
N THR A 56 13.05 2.12 2.24
CA THR A 56 13.42 1.31 1.08
C THR A 56 14.88 0.86 1.19
N ILE A 57 15.31 -0.08 0.33
CA ILE A 57 16.71 -0.53 0.28
C ILE A 57 17.70 0.62 0.01
N ASN A 58 17.25 1.69 -0.64
CA ASN A 58 18.04 2.88 -0.93
C ASN A 58 17.97 3.93 0.21
N GLY A 59 17.47 3.58 1.38
CA GLY A 59 17.34 4.48 2.53
C GLY A 59 16.23 5.52 2.42
N LYS A 60 15.39 5.50 1.37
CA LYS A 60 14.30 6.45 1.21
C LYS A 60 13.15 6.10 2.17
N PRO A 61 12.65 7.06 2.98
CA PRO A 61 11.55 6.78 3.89
C PRO A 61 10.25 6.53 3.14
N VAL A 62 9.51 5.52 3.58
CA VAL A 62 8.14 5.23 3.17
C VAL A 62 7.21 5.73 4.27
N LYS A 63 6.37 6.69 3.94
CA LYS A 63 5.48 7.38 4.89
C LYS A 63 4.19 7.79 4.19
N PRO A 64 3.09 7.99 4.92
CA PRO A 64 1.90 8.64 4.38
C PRO A 64 2.24 10.05 3.87
N LYS A 65 1.56 10.50 2.83
CA LYS A 65 1.72 11.84 2.26
C LYS A 65 0.43 12.66 2.33
N THR A 66 -0.69 12.01 2.67
CA THR A 66 -2.01 12.62 2.78
C THR A 66 -2.73 12.12 4.02
N ILE A 67 -3.75 12.85 4.48
CA ILE A 67 -4.60 12.44 5.62
C ILE A 67 -5.21 11.06 5.35
N GLY A 68 -5.81 10.86 4.18
CA GLY A 68 -6.40 9.56 3.84
C GLY A 68 -5.40 8.40 3.83
N GLN A 69 -4.15 8.64 3.41
CA GLN A 69 -3.08 7.64 3.53
C GLN A 69 -2.72 7.38 5.00
N LYS A 70 -2.67 8.43 5.83
CA LYS A 70 -2.41 8.31 7.28
C LYS A 70 -3.52 7.52 7.97
N GLU A 71 -4.78 7.84 7.69
CA GLU A 71 -5.94 7.11 8.19
C GLU A 71 -5.91 5.63 7.79
N TYR A 72 -5.54 5.35 6.54
CA TYR A 72 -5.38 3.98 6.04
C TYR A 72 -4.28 3.21 6.77
N VAL A 73 -3.11 3.82 6.95
CA VAL A 73 -1.99 3.21 7.69
C VAL A 73 -2.37 2.99 9.16
N ASP A 74 -3.03 3.94 9.79
CA ASP A 74 -3.49 3.81 11.17
C ASP A 74 -4.59 2.74 11.34
N ALA A 75 -5.47 2.60 10.34
CA ALA A 75 -6.45 1.52 10.31
C ALA A 75 -5.76 0.15 10.23
N ILE A 76 -4.74 0.00 9.38
CA ILE A 76 -3.96 -1.24 9.27
C ILE A 76 -3.27 -1.59 10.59
N ARG A 77 -2.76 -0.61 11.32
CA ARG A 77 -2.13 -0.83 12.64
C ARG A 77 -3.10 -1.31 13.71
N LYS A 78 -4.38 -0.93 13.61
CA LYS A 78 -5.36 -1.10 14.70
C LYS A 78 -6.42 -2.16 14.44
N LYS A 79 -6.63 -2.52 13.16
CA LYS A 79 -7.75 -3.38 12.76
C LYS A 79 -7.25 -4.65 12.10
N MET A 80 -7.95 -5.75 12.35
CA MET A 80 -7.64 -7.04 11.75
C MET A 80 -7.97 -7.07 10.25
N ILE A 81 -9.05 -6.44 9.83
CA ILE A 81 -9.46 -6.35 8.43
C ILE A 81 -9.65 -4.88 8.05
N VAL A 82 -9.05 -4.46 6.95
CA VAL A 82 -9.13 -3.10 6.42
C VAL A 82 -9.46 -3.14 4.92
N PHE A 83 -10.45 -2.36 4.51
CA PHE A 83 -10.78 -2.13 3.11
C PHE A 83 -10.25 -0.78 2.66
N GLY A 84 -9.22 -0.79 1.82
CA GLY A 84 -8.64 0.42 1.23
C GLY A 84 -9.35 0.78 -0.08
N MET A 85 -10.30 1.71 -0.04
CA MET A 85 -10.98 2.22 -1.23
C MET A 85 -10.43 3.57 -1.66
N GLY A 86 -10.32 3.80 -2.97
CA GLY A 86 -9.88 5.08 -3.51
C GLY A 86 -9.38 4.95 -4.95
N PRO A 87 -9.13 6.06 -5.65
CA PRO A 87 -8.67 6.09 -7.03
C PRO A 87 -7.35 5.33 -7.26
N ALA A 88 -7.08 4.97 -8.51
CA ALA A 88 -5.80 4.40 -8.90
C ALA A 88 -4.66 5.40 -8.61
N GLY A 89 -3.45 4.89 -8.36
CA GLY A 89 -2.27 5.72 -8.11
C GLY A 89 -2.19 6.39 -6.72
N THR A 90 -3.14 6.16 -5.83
CA THR A 90 -3.13 6.73 -4.47
C THR A 90 -2.24 5.99 -3.46
N GLY A 91 -1.48 4.99 -3.90
CA GLY A 91 -0.50 4.28 -3.07
C GLY A 91 -1.05 3.22 -2.12
N LYS A 92 -2.32 2.82 -2.25
CA LYS A 92 -2.96 1.82 -1.37
C LYS A 92 -2.14 0.54 -1.23
N THR A 93 -1.85 -0.11 -2.35
CA THR A 93 -1.10 -1.38 -2.40
C THR A 93 0.32 -1.20 -1.88
N TYR A 94 0.99 -0.11 -2.25
CA TYR A 94 2.34 0.19 -1.81
C TYR A 94 2.45 0.39 -0.29
N LEU A 95 1.53 1.16 0.31
CA LEU A 95 1.48 1.38 1.75
C LEU A 95 1.13 0.09 2.51
N ALA A 96 0.18 -0.71 1.99
CA ALA A 96 -0.13 -2.01 2.58
C ALA A 96 1.08 -2.95 2.59
N MET A 97 1.87 -2.98 1.50
CA MET A 97 3.10 -3.76 1.44
C MET A 97 4.17 -3.26 2.40
N ALA A 98 4.35 -1.94 2.52
CA ALA A 98 5.27 -1.35 3.50
C ALA A 98 4.89 -1.76 4.93
N MET A 99 3.60 -1.73 5.24
CA MET A 99 3.07 -2.20 6.53
C MET A 99 3.28 -3.68 6.75
N ALA A 100 3.04 -4.52 5.74
CA ALA A 100 3.25 -5.97 5.81
C ALA A 100 4.73 -6.32 6.06
N ILE A 101 5.64 -5.67 5.33
CA ILE A 101 7.09 -5.87 5.49
C ILE A 101 7.54 -5.42 6.88
N THR A 102 6.99 -4.31 7.38
CA THR A 102 7.30 -3.81 8.72
C THR A 102 6.81 -4.77 9.80
N ALA A 103 5.56 -5.26 9.68
CA ALA A 103 5.01 -6.24 10.61
C ALA A 103 5.80 -7.55 10.59
N PHE A 104 6.22 -8.01 9.42
CA PHE A 104 7.04 -9.21 9.25
C PHE A 104 8.45 -9.05 9.84
N LYS A 105 9.12 -7.92 9.59
CA LYS A 105 10.45 -7.63 10.16
C LYS A 105 10.41 -7.50 11.69
N ASN A 106 9.31 -7.04 12.24
CA ASN A 106 9.08 -6.90 13.68
C ASN A 106 8.52 -8.18 14.33
N GLU A 107 8.48 -9.29 13.59
CA GLU A 107 7.99 -10.60 14.05
C GLU A 107 6.54 -10.58 14.57
N GLN A 108 5.75 -9.57 14.15
CA GLN A 108 4.32 -9.50 14.49
C GLN A 108 3.50 -10.52 13.70
N VAL A 109 4.01 -10.95 12.55
CA VAL A 109 3.45 -12.02 11.71
C VAL A 109 4.57 -12.92 11.22
N GLY A 110 4.27 -14.21 11.03
CA GLY A 110 5.25 -15.19 10.56
C GLY A 110 5.43 -15.21 9.05
N ARG A 111 4.49 -14.66 8.28
CA ARG A 111 4.53 -14.67 6.82
C ARG A 111 3.74 -13.53 6.20
N ILE A 112 4.02 -13.26 4.94
CA ILE A 112 3.26 -12.32 4.09
C ILE A 112 2.63 -13.08 2.95
N ILE A 113 1.34 -12.88 2.73
CA ILE A 113 0.60 -13.48 1.61
C ILE A 113 0.02 -12.35 0.77
N LEU A 114 0.46 -12.27 -0.48
CA LEU A 114 -0.03 -11.32 -1.46
C LEU A 114 -0.86 -12.07 -2.48
N THR A 115 -2.09 -11.68 -2.63
CA THR A 115 -3.00 -12.35 -3.56
C THR A 115 -3.75 -11.33 -4.40
N ARG A 116 -4.08 -11.72 -5.61
CA ARG A 116 -4.83 -10.92 -6.57
C ARG A 116 -5.77 -11.83 -7.36
N PRO A 117 -6.98 -11.39 -7.71
CA PRO A 117 -7.80 -12.11 -8.67
C PRO A 117 -7.03 -12.28 -9.99
N ALA A 118 -7.00 -13.48 -10.52
CA ALA A 118 -6.23 -13.81 -11.73
C ALA A 118 -6.84 -13.27 -13.03
N ILE A 119 -8.02 -12.64 -12.96
CA ILE A 119 -8.79 -12.20 -14.14
C ILE A 119 -9.27 -10.79 -13.85
N GLU A 120 -8.87 -9.83 -14.67
CA GLU A 120 -9.56 -8.55 -14.77
C GLU A 120 -10.95 -8.75 -15.39
N ALA A 121 -11.92 -7.93 -15.00
CA ALA A 121 -13.32 -8.08 -15.41
C ALA A 121 -13.45 -8.19 -16.93
N GLY A 122 -13.72 -9.39 -17.45
CA GLY A 122 -13.96 -9.66 -18.88
C GLY A 122 -12.88 -10.46 -19.62
N GLU A 123 -11.70 -10.68 -19.06
CA GLU A 123 -10.65 -11.49 -19.70
C GLU A 123 -10.76 -12.97 -19.32
N LYS A 124 -10.67 -13.84 -20.33
CA LYS A 124 -10.60 -15.30 -20.14
C LYS A 124 -9.14 -15.75 -20.24
N LEU A 125 -8.56 -16.28 -19.18
CA LEU A 125 -7.20 -16.85 -19.13
C LEU A 125 -6.90 -17.85 -20.26
N GLY A 126 -7.92 -18.42 -20.90
CA GLY A 126 -7.79 -19.37 -21.99
C GLY A 126 -7.19 -18.81 -23.28
N PHE A 127 -7.12 -17.51 -23.47
CA PHE A 127 -6.60 -16.88 -24.71
C PHE A 127 -5.10 -16.52 -24.64
N LEU A 128 -4.46 -16.58 -23.49
CA LEU A 128 -3.03 -16.29 -23.38
C LEU A 128 -2.20 -17.57 -23.69
N PRO A 129 -1.16 -17.48 -24.52
CA PRO A 129 -0.25 -18.61 -24.76
C PRO A 129 0.62 -18.87 -23.52
N GLY A 130 0.95 -20.13 -23.27
CA GLY A 130 1.83 -20.57 -22.18
C GLY A 130 1.14 -21.39 -21.08
N ASP A 131 1.92 -21.84 -20.11
CA ASP A 131 1.41 -22.52 -18.92
C ASP A 131 0.66 -21.55 -18.00
N LEU A 132 -0.01 -22.07 -16.97
CA LEU A 132 -0.84 -21.26 -16.08
C LEU A 132 0.00 -20.21 -15.33
N GLN A 133 1.24 -20.54 -14.99
CA GLN A 133 2.12 -19.66 -14.23
C GLN A 133 2.60 -18.47 -15.07
N SER A 134 3.03 -18.72 -16.30
CA SER A 134 3.43 -17.66 -17.25
C SER A 134 2.27 -16.71 -17.63
N LYS A 135 1.04 -17.19 -17.57
CA LYS A 135 -0.17 -16.38 -17.81
C LYS A 135 -0.52 -15.46 -16.64
N ILE A 136 -0.15 -15.83 -15.43
CA ILE A 136 -0.49 -15.12 -14.19
C ILE A 136 0.60 -14.12 -13.80
N ASP A 137 1.86 -14.41 -14.11
CA ASP A 137 3.02 -13.57 -13.78
C ASP A 137 2.86 -12.08 -14.14
N PRO A 138 2.34 -11.68 -15.32
CA PRO A 138 2.14 -10.28 -15.65
C PRO A 138 1.22 -9.55 -14.68
N TYR A 139 0.21 -10.22 -14.14
CA TYR A 139 -0.74 -9.64 -13.18
C TYR A 139 -0.15 -9.48 -11.78
N LEU A 140 0.87 -10.28 -11.44
CA LEU A 140 1.55 -10.22 -10.14
C LEU A 140 2.78 -9.29 -10.15
N ARG A 141 3.26 -8.90 -11.34
CA ARG A 141 4.47 -8.10 -11.50
C ARG A 141 4.49 -6.79 -10.69
N PRO A 142 3.40 -6.00 -10.64
CA PRO A 142 3.38 -4.79 -9.83
C PRO A 142 3.59 -5.04 -8.33
N LEU A 143 3.22 -6.24 -7.86
CA LEU A 143 3.43 -6.66 -6.47
C LEU A 143 4.92 -6.97 -6.22
N TYR A 144 5.57 -7.65 -7.15
CA TYR A 144 7.02 -7.92 -7.09
C TYR A 144 7.83 -6.63 -7.09
N ASP A 145 7.50 -5.67 -7.97
CA ASP A 145 8.22 -4.41 -8.09
C ASP A 145 8.22 -3.61 -6.79
N ALA A 146 7.07 -3.55 -6.11
CA ALA A 146 6.96 -2.89 -4.81
C ALA A 146 7.76 -3.62 -3.71
N LEU A 147 7.74 -4.96 -3.70
CA LEU A 147 8.53 -5.75 -2.75
C LEU A 147 10.03 -5.56 -2.97
N TYR A 148 10.48 -5.57 -4.24
CA TYR A 148 11.89 -5.32 -4.57
C TYR A 148 12.35 -3.94 -4.12
N GLN A 149 11.51 -2.93 -4.28
CA GLN A 149 11.83 -1.55 -3.89
C GLN A 149 12.00 -1.41 -2.37
N ILE A 150 11.16 -2.11 -1.58
CA ILE A 150 11.14 -1.95 -0.12
C ILE A 150 12.15 -2.88 0.56
N MET A 151 12.22 -4.16 0.17
CA MET A 151 13.04 -5.13 0.90
C MET A 151 14.27 -5.63 0.12
N GLY A 152 14.37 -5.32 -1.16
CA GLY A 152 15.45 -5.77 -2.04
C GLY A 152 15.19 -7.14 -2.65
N ALA A 153 15.70 -7.34 -3.87
CA ALA A 153 15.47 -8.55 -4.65
C ALA A 153 16.01 -9.81 -3.93
N GLU A 154 17.23 -9.73 -3.40
CA GLU A 154 17.88 -10.87 -2.72
C GLU A 154 17.10 -11.31 -1.46
N SER A 155 16.72 -10.34 -0.62
CA SER A 155 15.94 -10.61 0.60
C SER A 155 14.56 -11.17 0.25
N PHE A 156 13.90 -10.62 -0.75
CA PHE A 156 12.62 -11.10 -1.22
C PHE A 156 12.71 -12.53 -1.73
N GLN A 157 13.68 -12.83 -2.62
CA GLN A 157 13.89 -14.17 -3.19
C GLN A 157 14.12 -15.21 -2.08
N ARG A 158 15.00 -14.92 -1.13
CA ARG A 158 15.28 -15.77 0.01
C ARG A 158 14.05 -16.09 0.86
N ASN A 159 13.19 -15.09 1.09
CA ASN A 159 11.96 -15.29 1.87
C ASN A 159 10.88 -16.05 1.08
N MET A 160 10.82 -15.86 -0.24
CA MET A 160 9.96 -16.68 -1.10
C MET A 160 10.38 -18.16 -1.10
N GLU A 161 11.66 -18.46 -1.26
CA GLU A 161 12.21 -19.83 -1.21
C GLU A 161 11.91 -20.53 0.12
N LYS A 162 11.88 -19.77 1.23
CA LYS A 162 11.51 -20.27 2.55
C LYS A 162 10.00 -20.37 2.78
N GLY A 163 9.18 -19.92 1.83
CA GLY A 163 7.72 -19.87 1.97
C GLY A 163 7.22 -18.83 2.99
N LEU A 164 8.07 -17.87 3.38
CA LEU A 164 7.72 -16.78 4.30
C LEU A 164 7.05 -15.61 3.60
N ILE A 165 7.27 -15.47 2.30
CA ILE A 165 6.54 -14.55 1.42
C ILE A 165 5.95 -15.36 0.29
N GLU A 166 4.66 -15.22 0.07
CA GLU A 166 3.94 -15.88 -1.00
C GLU A 166 3.22 -14.85 -1.85
N VAL A 167 3.38 -14.94 -3.17
CA VAL A 167 2.62 -14.14 -4.13
C VAL A 167 1.88 -15.13 -5.05
N ALA A 168 0.56 -15.16 -4.95
CA ALA A 168 -0.24 -16.17 -5.65
C ALA A 168 -1.63 -15.64 -6.04
N PRO A 169 -2.25 -16.19 -7.08
CA PRO A 169 -3.63 -15.89 -7.43
C PRO A 169 -4.59 -16.24 -6.30
N LEU A 170 -5.67 -15.48 -6.19
CA LEU A 170 -6.71 -15.69 -5.19
C LEU A 170 -7.29 -17.12 -5.20
N ALA A 171 -7.38 -17.75 -6.36
CA ALA A 171 -7.86 -19.12 -6.48
C ALA A 171 -7.04 -20.15 -5.67
N TYR A 172 -5.75 -19.87 -5.45
CA TYR A 172 -4.86 -20.75 -4.68
C TYR A 172 -5.05 -20.65 -3.16
N MET A 173 -5.84 -19.68 -2.70
CA MET A 173 -6.20 -19.54 -1.28
C MET A 173 -7.34 -20.49 -0.88
N ARG A 174 -8.01 -21.14 -1.84
CA ARG A 174 -9.13 -22.04 -1.56
C ARG A 174 -8.68 -23.26 -0.76
N GLY A 175 -9.40 -23.57 0.31
CA GLY A 175 -9.13 -24.74 1.15
C GLY A 175 -7.95 -24.59 2.11
N ARG A 176 -7.36 -23.40 2.20
CA ARG A 176 -6.22 -23.10 3.08
C ARG A 176 -6.70 -22.38 4.34
N THR A 177 -5.90 -22.42 5.38
CA THR A 177 -5.98 -21.53 6.56
C THR A 177 -4.79 -20.60 6.50
N LEU A 178 -5.05 -19.29 6.57
CA LEU A 178 -4.04 -18.25 6.40
C LEU A 178 -3.69 -17.60 7.75
N ASP A 179 -3.33 -18.43 8.71
CA ASP A 179 -2.96 -18.05 10.06
C ASP A 179 -1.59 -17.41 10.15
N ASN A 180 -1.36 -16.62 11.19
CA ASN A 180 -0.10 -15.92 11.49
C ASN A 180 0.50 -15.20 10.28
N ALA A 181 -0.35 -14.55 9.47
CA ALA A 181 0.05 -13.94 8.22
C ALA A 181 -0.49 -12.51 8.08
N PHE A 182 0.32 -11.64 7.46
CA PHE A 182 -0.19 -10.40 6.90
C PHE A 182 -0.66 -10.66 5.47
N ILE A 183 -1.95 -10.48 5.21
CA ILE A 183 -2.57 -10.87 3.95
C ILE A 183 -3.01 -9.62 3.21
N ILE A 184 -2.64 -9.50 1.93
CA ILE A 184 -3.07 -8.42 1.04
C ILE A 184 -3.83 -9.04 -0.14
N LEU A 185 -5.10 -8.68 -0.28
CA LEU A 185 -5.88 -8.92 -1.49
C LEU A 185 -5.90 -7.64 -2.32
N ASP A 186 -5.04 -7.59 -3.31
CA ASP A 186 -4.96 -6.47 -4.26
C ASP A 186 -6.03 -6.61 -5.34
N GLU A 187 -6.49 -5.48 -5.91
CA GLU A 187 -7.56 -5.39 -6.91
C GLU A 187 -8.84 -6.15 -6.50
N ALA A 188 -9.20 -6.05 -5.23
CA ALA A 188 -10.32 -6.77 -4.63
C ALA A 188 -11.67 -6.49 -5.31
N GLN A 189 -11.84 -5.36 -6.00
CA GLN A 189 -13.04 -5.04 -6.78
C GLN A 189 -13.28 -6.02 -7.95
N ASN A 190 -12.25 -6.74 -8.37
CA ASN A 190 -12.36 -7.76 -9.43
C ASN A 190 -12.80 -9.13 -8.88
N THR A 191 -13.10 -9.26 -7.59
CA THR A 191 -13.63 -10.49 -7.00
C THR A 191 -15.14 -10.59 -7.16
N THR A 192 -15.63 -11.81 -7.33
CA THR A 192 -17.05 -12.10 -7.16
C THR A 192 -17.40 -12.16 -5.66
N PRO A 193 -18.68 -11.98 -5.26
CA PRO A 193 -19.10 -12.17 -3.87
C PRO A 193 -18.72 -13.53 -3.29
N ALA A 194 -18.76 -14.59 -4.11
CA ALA A 194 -18.36 -15.94 -3.69
C ALA A 194 -16.85 -16.05 -3.42
N GLN A 195 -16.02 -15.41 -4.25
CA GLN A 195 -14.57 -15.36 -4.05
C GLN A 195 -14.22 -14.54 -2.79
N MET A 196 -14.84 -13.38 -2.59
CA MET A 196 -14.65 -12.57 -1.39
C MET A 196 -15.06 -13.34 -0.12
N LYS A 197 -16.23 -14.00 -0.14
CA LYS A 197 -16.65 -14.85 0.97
C LYS A 197 -15.67 -15.97 1.25
N MET A 198 -15.21 -16.65 0.19
CA MET A 198 -14.18 -17.71 0.30
C MET A 198 -12.93 -17.16 0.97
N PHE A 199 -12.41 -16.01 0.53
CA PHE A 199 -11.20 -15.39 1.05
C PHE A 199 -11.34 -15.01 2.53
N LEU A 200 -12.39 -14.27 2.89
CA LEU A 200 -12.62 -13.82 4.27
C LEU A 200 -12.83 -14.97 5.28
N THR A 201 -13.20 -16.15 4.82
CA THR A 201 -13.31 -17.34 5.68
C THR A 201 -12.00 -18.10 5.87
N ARG A 202 -10.87 -17.62 5.32
CA ARG A 202 -9.52 -18.21 5.45
C ARG A 202 -8.62 -17.46 6.45
N ILE A 203 -9.04 -16.27 6.83
CA ILE A 203 -8.36 -15.36 7.75
C ILE A 203 -8.73 -15.69 9.20
#